data_ad3f4709917aca0ebc3e76a246ff8a12
#
_entry.id   ad3f4709917aca0ebc3e76a246ff8a12
#
_cell.length_a   1.000
_cell.length_b   1.000
_cell.length_c   1.000
_cell.angle_alpha   90.00
_cell.angle_beta   90.00
_cell.angle_gamma   90.00
#
_symmetry.space_group_name_H-M   'P 1'
#
loop_
_entity.id
_entity.type
_entity.pdbx_description
1 polymer ?
#
loop_
_entity_poly.entity_id
_entity_poly.type
_entity_poly.pdbx_seq_one_letter_code
_entity_poly.pdbx_strand_id
1 'polypeptide(L)'
;DYYASRGLGDVYKRQQTWRFVLIPIGALIGYYIVKAEPAVQVLNKQVEDVTNGSISRSAMNLCLSIGVSASVALALLRVLTGLNIYWLLIPGYIIALVLTRFVPKVFVGIAFDSGGVASGPMTSTFLLPLAMGACTAVGGNVVTDAFGVVAMVAMAPLIAIQIMGVLYQLKLKRATSDALIMIDVDDNAIMDIEEE
;
A
#
# COMPACT_ATOMS: atom_id res chain seq x y z
N ASP A 1 49.29 -12.41 -6.68
CA ASP A 1 47.95 -12.66 -7.27
C ASP A 1 46.90 -13.17 -6.26
N TYR A 2 47.27 -13.97 -5.26
CA TYR A 2 46.37 -14.51 -4.25
C TYR A 2 45.73 -13.43 -3.36
N TYR A 3 46.46 -12.40 -2.97
CA TYR A 3 45.94 -11.28 -2.15
C TYR A 3 45.07 -10.32 -2.97
N ALA A 4 45.34 -10.15 -4.26
CA ALA A 4 44.50 -9.33 -5.15
C ALA A 4 43.14 -9.97 -5.39
N SER A 5 43.07 -11.29 -5.56
CA SER A 5 41.84 -12.01 -5.77
C SER A 5 40.95 -12.02 -4.49
N ARG A 6 41.56 -12.05 -3.30
CA ARG A 6 40.83 -11.94 -2.01
C ARG A 6 40.26 -10.53 -1.78
N GLY A 7 41.07 -9.49 -2.09
CA GLY A 7 40.61 -8.10 -1.98
C GLY A 7 39.44 -7.79 -2.92
N LEU A 8 39.49 -8.28 -4.17
CA LEU A 8 38.37 -8.17 -5.12
C LEU A 8 37.13 -8.93 -4.67
N GLY A 9 37.29 -10.12 -4.09
CA GLY A 9 36.17 -10.90 -3.53
C GLY A 9 35.50 -10.21 -2.35
N ASP A 10 36.25 -9.55 -1.49
CA ASP A 10 35.71 -8.81 -0.33
C ASP A 10 35.02 -7.52 -0.76
N VAL A 11 35.56 -6.82 -1.77
CA VAL A 11 34.91 -5.65 -2.38
C VAL A 11 33.61 -6.06 -3.05
N TYR A 12 33.60 -7.16 -3.79
CA TYR A 12 32.41 -7.68 -4.44
C TYR A 12 31.32 -8.09 -3.44
N LYS A 13 31.68 -8.77 -2.34
CA LYS A 13 30.77 -9.12 -1.24
C LYS A 13 30.20 -7.88 -0.53
N ARG A 14 31.01 -6.85 -0.29
CA ARG A 14 30.54 -5.59 0.28
C ARG A 14 29.57 -4.89 -0.66
N GLN A 15 29.86 -4.80 -1.94
CA GLN A 15 28.93 -4.21 -2.92
C GLN A 15 27.59 -4.96 -2.96
N GLN A 16 27.60 -6.28 -2.81
CA GLN A 16 26.39 -7.09 -2.82
C GLN A 16 25.52 -6.86 -1.58
N THR A 17 26.12 -6.65 -0.41
CA THR A 17 25.40 -6.36 0.84
C THR A 17 24.78 -4.96 0.84
N TRP A 18 25.50 -3.96 0.32
CA TRP A 18 25.02 -2.58 0.25
C TRP A 18 23.85 -2.37 -0.70
N ARG A 19 23.63 -3.24 -1.66
CA ARG A 19 22.45 -3.18 -2.57
C ARG A 19 21.14 -3.28 -1.80
N PHE A 20 21.07 -4.11 -0.77
CA PHE A 20 19.84 -4.29 0.03
C PHE A 20 19.48 -3.06 0.87
N VAL A 21 20.41 -2.14 1.11
CA VAL A 21 20.13 -0.84 1.75
C VAL A 21 19.18 0.02 0.92
N LEU A 22 19.11 -0.18 -0.40
CA LEU A 22 18.15 0.51 -1.26
C LEU A 22 16.70 0.15 -0.90
N ILE A 23 16.42 -1.01 -0.33
CA ILE A 23 15.07 -1.43 0.01
C ILE A 23 14.46 -0.54 1.11
N PRO A 24 15.08 -0.39 2.30
CA PRO A 24 14.55 0.50 3.32
C PRO A 24 14.56 1.97 2.90
N ILE A 25 15.54 2.41 2.12
CA ILE A 25 15.56 3.78 1.55
C ILE A 25 14.37 3.97 0.62
N GLY A 26 14.13 3.02 -0.29
CA GLY A 26 12.99 3.07 -1.21
C GLY A 26 11.64 3.01 -0.49
N ALA A 27 11.53 2.20 0.56
CA ALA A 27 10.35 2.17 1.42
C ALA A 27 10.06 3.54 2.05
N LEU A 28 11.10 4.18 2.58
CA LEU A 28 11.01 5.51 3.20
C LEU A 28 10.64 6.58 2.15
N ILE A 29 11.22 6.51 0.97
CA ILE A 29 10.88 7.38 -0.16
C ILE A 29 9.41 7.16 -0.56
N GLY A 30 8.95 5.92 -0.72
CA GLY A 30 7.56 5.59 -1.06
C GLY A 30 6.56 6.13 -0.02
N TYR A 31 6.92 6.08 1.25
CA TYR A 31 6.11 6.65 2.33
C TYR A 31 5.96 8.17 2.21
N TYR A 32 7.03 8.89 1.93
CA TYR A 32 6.99 10.35 1.80
C TYR A 32 6.41 10.82 0.47
N ILE A 33 6.55 10.07 -0.61
CA ILE A 33 5.95 10.39 -1.91
C ILE A 33 4.43 10.51 -1.80
N VAL A 34 3.77 9.59 -1.13
CA VAL A 34 2.31 9.64 -0.92
C VAL A 34 1.90 10.92 -0.18
N LYS A 35 2.69 11.34 0.81
CA LYS A 35 2.43 12.58 1.55
C LYS A 35 2.68 13.84 0.73
N ALA A 36 3.62 13.79 -0.19
CA ALA A 36 3.97 14.91 -1.05
C ALA A 36 3.07 15.02 -2.30
N GLU A 37 2.35 13.93 -2.68
CA GLU A 37 1.52 13.89 -3.88
C GLU A 37 0.21 14.68 -3.67
N PRO A 38 -0.01 15.80 -4.39
CA PRO A 38 -1.21 16.62 -4.21
C PRO A 38 -2.50 15.88 -4.57
N ALA A 39 -2.45 15.00 -5.57
CA ALA A 39 -3.60 14.21 -6.01
C ALA A 39 -4.09 13.25 -4.91
N VAL A 40 -3.19 12.68 -4.11
CA VAL A 40 -3.53 11.85 -2.96
C VAL A 40 -4.25 12.67 -1.87
N GLN A 41 -3.88 13.94 -1.69
CA GLN A 41 -4.56 14.81 -0.71
C GLN A 41 -6.01 15.09 -1.11
N VAL A 42 -6.27 15.27 -2.42
CA VAL A 42 -7.63 15.41 -2.95
C VAL A 42 -8.43 14.12 -2.74
N LEU A 43 -7.84 12.96 -3.06
CA LEU A 43 -8.46 11.66 -2.85
C LEU A 43 -8.83 11.44 -1.37
N ASN A 44 -7.93 11.75 -0.45
CA ASN A 44 -8.17 11.62 0.98
C ASN A 44 -9.35 12.48 1.46
N LYS A 45 -9.49 13.70 0.89
CA LYS A 45 -10.62 14.57 1.15
C LYS A 45 -11.92 13.98 0.63
N GLN A 46 -11.94 13.46 -0.59
CA GLN A 46 -13.12 12.83 -1.18
C GLN A 46 -13.60 11.64 -0.35
N VAL A 47 -12.67 10.80 0.14
CA VAL A 47 -13.02 9.66 1.00
C VAL A 47 -13.64 10.13 2.31
N GLU A 48 -13.10 11.16 2.94
CA GLU A 48 -13.67 11.75 4.16
C GLU A 48 -15.09 12.27 3.93
N ASP A 49 -15.29 13.01 2.84
CA ASP A 49 -16.59 13.59 2.47
C ASP A 49 -17.62 12.49 2.18
N VAL A 50 -17.27 11.46 1.42
CA VAL A 50 -18.16 10.34 1.05
C VAL A 50 -18.50 9.45 2.26
N THR A 51 -17.60 9.35 3.23
CA THR A 51 -17.81 8.55 4.45
C THR A 51 -18.38 9.36 5.62
N ASN A 52 -18.78 10.62 5.38
CA ASN A 52 -19.24 11.54 6.42
C ASN A 52 -18.29 11.63 7.61
N GLY A 53 -16.98 11.67 7.35
CA GLY A 53 -15.95 11.75 8.39
C GLY A 53 -15.63 10.45 9.14
N SER A 54 -16.33 9.35 8.84
CA SER A 54 -16.09 8.05 9.50
C SER A 54 -14.69 7.50 9.21
N ILE A 55 -14.11 7.88 8.08
CA ILE A 55 -12.69 7.66 7.76
C ILE A 55 -12.02 9.02 7.65
N SER A 56 -11.12 9.30 8.59
CA SER A 56 -10.38 10.56 8.58
C SER A 56 -9.30 10.57 7.50
N ARG A 57 -9.00 11.76 6.96
CA ARG A 57 -7.90 11.98 6.00
C ARG A 57 -6.58 11.43 6.49
N SER A 58 -6.29 11.58 7.79
CA SER A 58 -5.05 11.09 8.39
C SER A 58 -4.96 9.57 8.35
N ALA A 59 -6.05 8.85 8.64
CA ALA A 59 -6.08 7.39 8.58
C ALA A 59 -5.90 6.90 7.14
N MET A 60 -6.57 7.54 6.18
CA MET A 60 -6.45 7.22 4.76
C MET A 60 -5.04 7.47 4.23
N ASN A 61 -4.48 8.64 4.55
CA ASN A 61 -3.11 9.01 4.16
C ASN A 61 -2.07 8.04 4.75
N LEU A 62 -2.23 7.64 6.01
CA LEU A 62 -1.34 6.66 6.66
C LEU A 62 -1.44 5.29 5.99
N CYS A 63 -2.65 4.82 5.71
CA CYS A 63 -2.89 3.54 5.05
C CYS A 63 -2.25 3.50 3.65
N LEU A 64 -2.46 4.54 2.85
CA LEU A 64 -1.84 4.68 1.53
C LEU A 64 -0.31 4.78 1.61
N SER A 65 0.22 5.57 2.56
CA SER A 65 1.67 5.71 2.74
C SER A 65 2.33 4.38 3.09
N ILE A 66 1.72 3.59 3.96
CA ILE A 66 2.22 2.24 4.32
C ILE A 66 2.11 1.30 3.12
N GLY A 67 0.97 1.29 2.42
CA GLY A 67 0.76 0.45 1.25
C GLY A 67 1.77 0.71 0.14
N VAL A 68 1.97 1.97 -0.22
CA VAL A 68 2.94 2.36 -1.25
C VAL A 68 4.38 2.12 -0.79
N SER A 69 4.70 2.40 0.48
CA SER A 69 6.02 2.09 1.06
C SER A 69 6.38 0.61 0.93
N ALA A 70 5.46 -0.28 1.32
CA ALA A 70 5.63 -1.72 1.20
C ALA A 70 5.78 -2.16 -0.27
N SER A 71 4.97 -1.58 -1.16
CA SER A 71 5.02 -1.85 -2.61
C SER A 71 6.37 -1.45 -3.22
N VAL A 72 6.89 -0.26 -2.89
CA VAL A 72 8.21 0.20 -3.36
C VAL A 72 9.32 -0.71 -2.83
N ALA A 73 9.25 -1.10 -1.56
CA ALA A 73 10.22 -2.05 -0.97
C ALA A 73 10.23 -3.39 -1.72
N LEU A 74 9.04 -3.96 -1.99
CA LEU A 74 8.90 -5.20 -2.76
C LEU A 74 9.36 -5.05 -4.21
N ALA A 75 9.07 -3.91 -4.82
CA ALA A 75 9.51 -3.62 -6.18
C ALA A 75 11.04 -3.53 -6.29
N LEU A 76 11.69 -2.86 -5.34
CA LEU A 76 13.17 -2.79 -5.30
C LEU A 76 13.78 -4.15 -4.95
N LEU A 77 13.18 -4.90 -4.01
CA LEU A 77 13.59 -6.28 -3.72
C LEU A 77 13.57 -7.12 -4.99
N ARG A 78 12.48 -7.02 -5.78
CA ARG A 78 12.35 -7.71 -7.05
C ARG A 78 13.44 -7.31 -8.05
N VAL A 79 13.68 -6.01 -8.22
CA VAL A 79 14.74 -5.49 -9.12
C VAL A 79 16.10 -6.05 -8.72
N LEU A 80 16.42 -6.09 -7.42
CA LEU A 80 17.70 -6.57 -6.91
C LEU A 80 17.87 -8.09 -6.99
N THR A 81 16.76 -8.85 -6.93
CA THR A 81 16.78 -10.33 -6.96
C THR A 81 16.52 -10.91 -8.35
N GLY A 82 16.09 -10.08 -9.31
CA GLY A 82 15.75 -10.54 -10.67
C GLY A 82 14.44 -11.36 -10.74
N LEU A 83 13.58 -11.29 -9.72
CA LEU A 83 12.29 -11.99 -9.70
C LEU A 83 11.38 -11.49 -10.83
N ASN A 84 10.66 -12.42 -11.47
CA ASN A 84 9.72 -12.04 -12.51
C ASN A 84 8.54 -11.26 -11.91
N ILE A 85 8.15 -10.16 -12.54
CA ILE A 85 7.09 -9.27 -12.08
C ILE A 85 5.73 -9.96 -11.92
N TYR A 86 5.43 -10.96 -12.74
CA TYR A 86 4.16 -11.68 -12.70
C TYR A 86 3.91 -12.41 -11.38
N TRP A 87 4.98 -12.82 -10.68
CA TRP A 87 4.86 -13.45 -9.35
C TRP A 87 4.33 -12.51 -8.26
N LEU A 88 4.45 -11.20 -8.45
CA LEU A 88 3.94 -10.18 -7.53
C LEU A 88 2.64 -9.56 -8.03
N LEU A 89 2.54 -9.25 -9.33
CA LEU A 89 1.35 -8.61 -9.88
C LEU A 89 0.14 -9.54 -9.90
N ILE A 90 0.29 -10.79 -10.34
CA ILE A 90 -0.85 -11.72 -10.47
C ILE A 90 -1.50 -11.96 -9.10
N PRO A 91 -0.77 -12.37 -8.04
CA PRO A 91 -1.37 -12.53 -6.72
C PRO A 91 -1.94 -11.22 -6.17
N GLY A 92 -1.26 -10.09 -6.38
CA GLY A 92 -1.72 -8.78 -5.91
C GLY A 92 -3.06 -8.38 -6.53
N TYR A 93 -3.23 -8.52 -7.84
CA TYR A 93 -4.51 -8.26 -8.51
C TYR A 93 -5.59 -9.27 -8.13
N ILE A 94 -5.24 -10.55 -7.94
CA ILE A 94 -6.20 -11.55 -7.44
C ILE A 94 -6.71 -11.13 -6.05
N ILE A 95 -5.82 -10.74 -5.14
CA ILE A 95 -6.20 -10.24 -3.82
C ILE A 95 -7.10 -9.00 -3.95
N ALA A 96 -6.73 -8.04 -4.78
CA ALA A 96 -7.54 -6.85 -5.02
C ALA A 96 -8.94 -7.21 -5.53
N LEU A 97 -9.06 -8.13 -6.50
CA LEU A 97 -10.34 -8.58 -7.03
C LEU A 97 -11.17 -9.35 -6.00
N VAL A 98 -10.56 -10.21 -5.21
CA VAL A 98 -11.26 -10.93 -4.13
C VAL A 98 -11.79 -9.97 -3.08
N LEU A 99 -11.00 -8.96 -2.70
CA LEU A 99 -11.42 -7.93 -1.75
C LEU A 99 -12.65 -7.16 -2.24
N THR A 100 -12.84 -6.95 -3.56
CA THR A 100 -14.03 -6.25 -4.08
C THR A 100 -15.34 -6.91 -3.67
N ARG A 101 -15.32 -8.23 -3.36
CA ARG A 101 -16.52 -8.97 -2.93
C ARG A 101 -16.96 -8.62 -1.51
N PHE A 102 -16.03 -8.14 -0.69
CA PHE A 102 -16.24 -7.89 0.75
C PHE A 102 -16.33 -6.39 1.08
N VAL A 103 -16.13 -5.52 0.11
CA VAL A 103 -16.01 -4.07 0.31
C VAL A 103 -17.23 -3.36 -0.29
N PRO A 104 -17.76 -2.26 0.33
CA PRO A 104 -18.81 -1.44 -0.26
C PRO A 104 -18.40 -0.92 -1.65
N LYS A 105 -19.35 -0.85 -2.57
CA LYS A 105 -19.12 -0.42 -3.97
C LYS A 105 -18.40 0.92 -4.10
N VAL A 106 -18.67 1.84 -3.17
CA VAL A 106 -18.01 3.16 -3.12
C VAL A 106 -16.50 3.02 -2.94
N PHE A 107 -16.06 2.19 -1.99
CA PHE A 107 -14.63 1.96 -1.77
C PHE A 107 -13.96 1.21 -2.92
N VAL A 108 -14.70 0.33 -3.60
CA VAL A 108 -14.19 -0.33 -4.81
C VAL A 108 -13.91 0.71 -5.90
N GLY A 109 -14.86 1.62 -6.17
CA GLY A 109 -14.67 2.70 -7.13
C GLY A 109 -13.45 3.57 -6.80
N ILE A 110 -13.35 4.04 -5.56
CA ILE A 110 -12.24 4.86 -5.08
C ILE A 110 -10.91 4.09 -5.18
N ALA A 111 -10.90 2.80 -4.83
CA ALA A 111 -9.69 1.97 -4.89
C ALA A 111 -9.15 1.87 -6.32
N PHE A 112 -10.01 1.59 -7.29
CA PHE A 112 -9.59 1.46 -8.70
C PHE A 112 -9.15 2.79 -9.31
N ASP A 113 -9.78 3.90 -8.92
CA ASP A 113 -9.36 5.25 -9.34
C ASP A 113 -8.00 5.65 -8.71
N SER A 114 -7.78 5.29 -7.46
CA SER A 114 -6.57 5.65 -6.70
C SER A 114 -5.28 5.07 -7.26
N GLY A 115 -5.33 3.97 -8.01
CA GLY A 115 -4.16 3.40 -8.67
C GLY A 115 -3.50 4.37 -9.64
N GLY A 116 -4.31 5.10 -10.42
CA GLY A 116 -3.86 6.19 -11.29
C GLY A 116 -3.32 7.39 -10.53
N VAL A 117 -3.96 7.72 -9.41
CA VAL A 117 -3.56 8.85 -8.54
C VAL A 117 -2.19 8.60 -7.89
N ALA A 118 -1.96 7.41 -7.34
CA ALA A 118 -0.71 7.09 -6.64
C ALA A 118 0.47 6.83 -7.58
N SER A 119 0.22 6.42 -8.82
CA SER A 119 1.24 6.32 -9.87
C SER A 119 1.49 7.63 -10.62
N GLY A 120 1.10 8.75 -10.04
CA GLY A 120 1.16 10.10 -10.60
C GLY A 120 2.56 10.67 -10.79
N PRO A 121 2.67 12.01 -10.90
CA PRO A 121 3.92 12.70 -11.24
C PRO A 121 5.11 12.32 -10.38
N MET A 122 4.93 12.19 -9.05
CA MET A 122 6.05 11.86 -8.15
C MET A 122 6.59 10.45 -8.38
N THR A 123 5.74 9.49 -8.70
CA THR A 123 6.16 8.12 -9.02
C THR A 123 6.93 8.07 -10.35
N SER A 124 6.44 8.75 -11.38
CA SER A 124 7.06 8.75 -12.71
C SER A 124 8.34 9.58 -12.78
N THR A 125 8.43 10.69 -12.04
CA THR A 125 9.60 11.59 -12.08
C THR A 125 10.68 11.24 -11.07
N PHE A 126 10.36 10.54 -9.99
CA PHE A 126 11.32 10.24 -8.94
C PHE A 126 11.55 8.74 -8.73
N LEU A 127 10.48 7.95 -8.54
CA LEU A 127 10.64 6.50 -8.28
C LEU A 127 11.10 5.74 -9.51
N LEU A 128 10.60 6.08 -10.68
CA LEU A 128 11.01 5.40 -11.90
C LEU A 128 12.50 5.61 -12.22
N PRO A 129 13.08 6.82 -12.19
CA PRO A 129 14.52 7.02 -12.34
C PRO A 129 15.36 6.31 -11.26
N LEU A 130 14.89 6.29 -10.00
CA LEU A 130 15.54 5.54 -8.93
C LEU A 130 15.59 4.03 -9.25
N ALA A 131 14.48 3.47 -9.72
CA ALA A 131 14.40 2.07 -10.11
C ALA A 131 15.25 1.76 -11.34
N MET A 132 15.31 2.68 -12.31
CA MET A 132 16.18 2.56 -13.48
C MET A 132 17.66 2.54 -13.07
N GLY A 133 18.06 3.44 -12.17
CA GLY A 133 19.42 3.47 -11.62
C GLY A 133 19.79 2.18 -10.86
N ALA A 134 18.89 1.70 -10.01
CA ALA A 134 19.06 0.44 -9.29
C ALA A 134 19.17 -0.76 -10.25
N CYS A 135 18.30 -0.82 -11.27
CA CYS A 135 18.30 -1.88 -12.28
C CYS A 135 19.60 -1.89 -13.08
N THR A 136 20.07 -0.72 -13.53
CA THR A 136 21.32 -0.57 -14.26
C THR A 136 22.52 -1.02 -13.43
N ALA A 137 22.54 -0.68 -12.13
CA ALA A 137 23.60 -1.06 -11.21
C ALA A 137 23.69 -2.58 -10.97
N VAL A 138 22.59 -3.30 -11.18
CA VAL A 138 22.52 -4.77 -11.04
C VAL A 138 22.71 -5.48 -12.37
N GLY A 139 22.72 -4.74 -13.50
CA GLY A 139 22.78 -5.32 -14.84
C GLY A 139 21.46 -5.95 -15.30
N GLY A 140 20.33 -5.55 -14.72
CA GLY A 140 19.00 -6.00 -15.10
C GLY A 140 18.46 -5.32 -16.36
N ASN A 141 17.31 -5.77 -16.83
CA ASN A 141 16.63 -5.17 -17.97
C ASN A 141 15.78 -3.98 -17.51
N VAL A 142 16.22 -2.77 -17.84
CA VAL A 142 15.55 -1.52 -17.43
C VAL A 142 14.10 -1.48 -17.88
N VAL A 143 13.78 -1.96 -19.08
CA VAL A 143 12.40 -1.91 -19.62
C VAL A 143 11.44 -2.80 -18.84
N THR A 144 11.85 -4.03 -18.51
CA THR A 144 10.96 -4.98 -17.79
C THR A 144 11.01 -4.75 -16.28
N ASP A 145 12.16 -4.40 -15.74
CA ASP A 145 12.39 -4.41 -14.31
C ASP A 145 12.10 -3.06 -13.66
N ALA A 146 12.55 -1.94 -14.26
CA ALA A 146 12.27 -0.63 -13.69
C ALA A 146 10.81 -0.20 -13.86
N PHE A 147 10.21 -0.39 -15.04
CA PHE A 147 8.80 -0.05 -15.26
C PHE A 147 7.84 -0.88 -14.41
N GLY A 148 8.23 -2.08 -14.00
CA GLY A 148 7.47 -2.89 -13.05
C GLY A 148 7.24 -2.22 -11.69
N VAL A 149 8.10 -1.29 -11.27
CA VAL A 149 7.92 -0.51 -10.04
C VAL A 149 6.65 0.35 -10.11
N VAL A 150 6.39 1.00 -11.25
CA VAL A 150 5.18 1.83 -11.45
C VAL A 150 3.92 0.99 -11.34
N ALA A 151 3.91 -0.21 -11.95
CA ALA A 151 2.78 -1.13 -11.87
C ALA A 151 2.50 -1.59 -10.44
N MET A 152 3.55 -1.87 -9.66
CA MET A 152 3.40 -2.26 -8.26
C MET A 152 2.92 -1.11 -7.38
N VAL A 153 3.39 0.11 -7.61
CA VAL A 153 2.93 1.31 -6.90
C VAL A 153 1.46 1.60 -7.23
N ALA A 154 1.03 1.40 -8.48
CA ALA A 154 -0.38 1.56 -8.86
C ALA A 154 -1.30 0.50 -8.21
N MET A 155 -0.80 -0.71 -7.99
CA MET A 155 -1.54 -1.80 -7.35
C MET A 155 -1.71 -1.59 -5.83
N ALA A 156 -0.75 -0.97 -5.15
CA ALA A 156 -0.76 -0.81 -3.70
C ALA A 156 -2.00 -0.09 -3.15
N PRO A 157 -2.44 1.06 -3.70
CA PRO A 157 -3.65 1.75 -3.27
C PRO A 157 -4.91 0.92 -3.46
N LEU A 158 -5.00 0.12 -4.53
CA LEU A 158 -6.14 -0.76 -4.75
C LEU A 158 -6.37 -1.68 -3.54
N ILE A 159 -5.30 -2.27 -3.04
CA ILE A 159 -5.36 -3.19 -1.89
C ILE A 159 -5.56 -2.39 -0.59
N ALA A 160 -4.81 -1.31 -0.39
CA ALA A 160 -4.83 -0.52 0.84
C ALA A 160 -6.23 0.09 1.10
N ILE A 161 -6.86 0.69 0.09
CA ILE A 161 -8.20 1.30 0.23
C ILE A 161 -9.26 0.23 0.46
N GLN A 162 -9.15 -0.92 -0.20
CA GLN A 162 -10.11 -2.00 0.01
C GLN A 162 -9.97 -2.61 1.41
N ILE A 163 -8.76 -2.78 1.93
CA ILE A 163 -8.56 -3.19 3.33
C ILE A 163 -9.19 -2.18 4.29
N MET A 164 -9.01 -0.87 4.03
CA MET A 164 -9.65 0.18 4.81
C MET A 164 -11.18 0.07 4.76
N GLY A 165 -11.76 -0.22 3.58
CA GLY A 165 -13.19 -0.46 3.40
C GLY A 165 -13.71 -1.66 4.20
N VAL A 166 -12.96 -2.76 4.27
CA VAL A 166 -13.29 -3.92 5.11
C VAL A 166 -13.26 -3.54 6.59
N LEU A 167 -12.22 -2.84 7.04
CA LEU A 167 -12.10 -2.39 8.42
C LEU A 167 -13.24 -1.46 8.82
N TYR A 168 -13.65 -0.57 7.90
CA TYR A 168 -14.79 0.30 8.09
C TYR A 168 -16.09 -0.50 8.30
N GLN A 169 -16.37 -1.49 7.44
CA GLN A 169 -17.55 -2.36 7.62
C GLN A 169 -17.54 -3.14 8.93
N LEU A 170 -16.38 -3.65 9.33
CA LEU A 170 -16.26 -4.39 10.59
C LEU A 170 -16.54 -3.49 11.79
N LYS A 171 -16.07 -2.24 11.78
CA LYS A 171 -16.38 -1.25 12.81
C LYS A 171 -17.87 -0.92 12.85
N LEU A 172 -18.49 -0.72 11.69
CA LEU A 172 -19.92 -0.44 11.61
C LEU A 172 -20.76 -1.58 12.20
N LYS A 173 -20.47 -2.82 11.82
CA LYS A 173 -21.16 -4.00 12.35
C LYS A 173 -21.02 -4.12 13.87
N ARG A 174 -19.84 -3.86 14.43
CA ARG A 174 -19.63 -3.87 15.89
C ARG A 174 -20.45 -2.79 16.57
N ALA A 175 -20.38 -1.55 16.09
CA ALA A 175 -21.16 -0.45 16.66
C ALA A 175 -22.66 -0.70 16.62
N THR A 176 -23.19 -1.32 15.54
CA THR A 176 -24.60 -1.68 15.44
C THR A 176 -24.95 -2.81 16.42
N SER A 177 -24.08 -3.80 16.59
CA SER A 177 -24.28 -4.89 17.56
C SER A 177 -24.30 -4.37 19.00
N ASP A 178 -23.37 -3.49 19.34
CA ASP A 178 -23.27 -2.90 20.67
C ASP A 178 -24.51 -2.02 20.98
N ALA A 179 -25.01 -1.27 20.00
CA ALA A 179 -26.23 -0.46 20.14
C ALA A 179 -27.49 -1.33 20.34
N LEU A 180 -27.61 -2.45 19.63
CA LEU A 180 -28.71 -3.40 19.79
C LEU A 180 -28.70 -4.04 21.18
N ILE A 181 -27.54 -4.39 21.70
CA ILE A 181 -27.40 -4.95 23.06
C ILE A 181 -27.81 -3.91 24.11
N MET A 182 -27.46 -2.63 23.94
CA MET A 182 -27.86 -1.57 24.86
C MET A 182 -29.39 -1.35 24.87
N ILE A 183 -30.07 -1.42 23.72
CA ILE A 183 -31.51 -1.28 23.62
C ILE A 183 -32.20 -2.47 24.30
N ASP A 184 -31.75 -3.69 24.11
CA ASP A 184 -32.32 -4.89 24.73
C ASP A 184 -32.17 -4.88 26.26
N VAL A 185 -31.09 -4.33 26.79
CA VAL A 185 -30.89 -4.15 28.23
C VAL A 185 -31.83 -3.10 28.81
N ASP A 186 -32.06 -2.00 28.07
CA ASP A 186 -32.93 -0.92 28.53
C ASP A 186 -34.41 -1.35 28.53
N ASP A 187 -34.85 -2.07 27.50
CA ASP A 187 -36.20 -2.65 27.42
C ASP A 187 -36.48 -3.67 28.53
N ASN A 188 -35.50 -4.52 28.87
CA ASN A 188 -35.64 -5.48 29.98
C ASN A 188 -35.67 -4.76 31.33
N ALA A 189 -34.91 -3.68 31.53
CA ALA A 189 -34.93 -2.88 32.76
C ALA A 189 -36.29 -2.16 32.97
N ILE A 190 -36.95 -1.76 31.87
CA ILE A 190 -38.27 -1.13 31.93
C ILE A 190 -39.36 -2.17 32.32
N MET A 191 -39.31 -3.38 31.79
CA MET A 191 -40.25 -4.45 32.12
C MET A 191 -40.17 -4.86 33.58
N ASP A 192 -39.00 -4.90 34.20
CA ASP A 192 -38.83 -5.21 35.63
C ASP A 192 -39.40 -4.16 36.57
N ILE A 193 -39.59 -2.90 36.12
CA ILE A 193 -40.19 -1.81 36.89
C ILE A 193 -41.74 -1.86 36.83
N GLU A 194 -42.31 -2.39 35.75
CA GLU A 194 -43.77 -2.52 35.60
C GLU A 194 -44.35 -3.73 36.33
N GLU A 195 -43.51 -4.69 36.76
CA GLU A 195 -43.95 -5.85 37.55
C GLU A 195 -43.88 -5.65 39.09
N GLU A 196 -43.30 -4.56 39.61
CA GLU A 196 -43.33 -4.17 41.04
C GLU A 196 -44.49 -3.21 41.34
#